data_60897c2dd2bf3c99c0032bc3d8db88ed
#
_entry.id   60897c2dd2bf3c99c0032bc3d8db88ed
#
_cell.length_a   1.000
_cell.length_b   1.000
_cell.length_c   1.000
_cell.angle_alpha   90.00
_cell.angle_beta   90.00
_cell.angle_gamma   90.00
#
_symmetry.space_group_name_H-M   'P 1'
#
loop_
_entity.id
_entity.type
_entity.pdbx_description
1 polymer ?
#
loop_
_entity_poly.entity_id
_entity_poly.type
_entity_poly.pdbx_seq_one_letter_code
_entity_poly.pdbx_strand_id
1 'polypeptide(L)'
;MRIEKVAILDEVIARVKDSDYCFIINHGGVTVAQFAKLRADLRKCDSRLLVVKNTYLAKVAKEKGWDESVNAMFAGQTAVVTGKGEPTAVAKAIMEFVKASDGKASVKGADYDGKIVDAAMVDALSKVPGKDQLRATLLMLLKEPATRLARVLSEKAKKGDAAPAAAAPAAEAPAAPAADAPAAPAAEAPAQA
;
A
#
# COMPACT_ATOMS: atom_id res chain seq x y z
N MET A 1 -11.81 2.14 -37.56
CA MET A 1 -10.44 1.82 -37.07
C MET A 1 -9.87 0.70 -37.94
N ARG A 2 -8.53 0.61 -38.03
CA ARG A 2 -7.93 -0.57 -38.71
C ARG A 2 -8.11 -1.79 -37.80
N ILE A 3 -8.38 -2.97 -38.40
CA ILE A 3 -8.64 -4.23 -37.69
C ILE A 3 -7.53 -4.56 -36.67
N GLU A 4 -6.27 -4.34 -37.06
CA GLU A 4 -5.09 -4.54 -36.19
C GLU A 4 -5.14 -3.74 -34.89
N LYS A 5 -5.63 -2.48 -34.95
CA LYS A 5 -5.74 -1.61 -33.76
C LYS A 5 -6.85 -2.07 -32.81
N VAL A 6 -7.89 -2.68 -33.34
CA VAL A 6 -8.97 -3.28 -32.55
C VAL A 6 -8.46 -4.52 -31.83
N ALA A 7 -7.75 -5.41 -32.53
CA ALA A 7 -7.18 -6.62 -31.94
C ALA A 7 -6.21 -6.30 -30.78
N ILE A 8 -5.32 -5.29 -30.95
CA ILE A 8 -4.41 -4.86 -29.87
C ILE A 8 -5.20 -4.32 -28.69
N LEU A 9 -6.27 -3.56 -28.95
CA LEU A 9 -7.10 -2.98 -27.90
C LEU A 9 -7.83 -4.07 -27.13
N ASP A 10 -8.41 -5.04 -27.83
CA ASP A 10 -9.11 -6.18 -27.24
C ASP A 10 -8.16 -7.03 -26.37
N GLU A 11 -6.91 -7.24 -26.83
CA GLU A 11 -5.90 -7.94 -26.04
C GLU A 11 -5.55 -7.20 -24.74
N VAL A 12 -5.38 -5.88 -24.80
CA VAL A 12 -5.09 -5.06 -23.60
C VAL A 12 -6.29 -5.07 -22.66
N ILE A 13 -7.51 -4.93 -23.18
CA ILE A 13 -8.75 -4.98 -22.38
C ILE A 13 -8.88 -6.33 -21.70
N ALA A 14 -8.69 -7.43 -22.42
CA ALA A 14 -8.77 -8.77 -21.85
C ALA A 14 -7.78 -8.94 -20.70
N ARG A 15 -6.53 -8.52 -20.88
CA ARG A 15 -5.50 -8.62 -19.82
C ARG A 15 -5.81 -7.76 -18.59
N VAL A 16 -6.31 -6.54 -18.81
CA VAL A 16 -6.66 -5.63 -17.69
C VAL A 16 -7.95 -6.11 -17.00
N LYS A 17 -8.90 -6.72 -17.71
CA LYS A 17 -10.10 -7.32 -17.11
C LYS A 17 -9.78 -8.59 -16.30
N ASP A 18 -8.84 -9.39 -16.79
CA ASP A 18 -8.43 -10.64 -16.13
C ASP A 18 -7.55 -10.42 -14.90
N SER A 19 -7.07 -9.19 -14.67
CA SER A 19 -6.19 -8.86 -13.55
C SER A 19 -6.96 -8.26 -12.39
N ASP A 20 -6.55 -8.63 -11.15
CA ASP A 20 -7.12 -8.13 -9.91
C ASP A 20 -6.58 -6.75 -9.56
N TYR A 21 -5.43 -6.39 -10.09
CA TYR A 21 -4.79 -5.08 -9.88
C TYR A 21 -4.08 -4.59 -11.14
N CYS A 22 -3.91 -3.28 -11.22
CA CYS A 22 -3.27 -2.59 -12.31
C CYS A 22 -2.43 -1.42 -11.76
N PHE A 23 -1.10 -1.54 -11.78
CA PHE A 23 -0.21 -0.44 -11.38
C PHE A 23 0.20 0.37 -12.61
N ILE A 24 0.15 1.68 -12.48
CA ILE A 24 0.51 2.64 -13.52
C ILE A 24 1.85 3.28 -13.15
N ILE A 25 2.87 3.08 -14.00
CA ILE A 25 4.24 3.50 -13.75
C ILE A 25 4.69 4.43 -14.87
N ASN A 26 5.41 5.48 -14.52
CA ASN A 26 6.21 6.25 -15.46
C ASN A 26 7.58 5.59 -15.64
N HIS A 27 8.01 5.40 -16.86
CA HIS A 27 9.28 4.74 -17.20
C HIS A 27 10.25 5.65 -17.96
N GLY A 28 10.11 6.96 -17.81
CA GLY A 28 10.94 7.93 -18.51
C GLY A 28 12.43 7.77 -18.16
N GLY A 29 13.29 7.64 -19.19
CA GLY A 29 14.73 7.60 -19.01
C GLY A 29 15.33 6.33 -18.42
N VAL A 30 14.55 5.24 -18.35
CA VAL A 30 15.01 3.93 -17.87
C VAL A 30 15.76 3.17 -18.94
N THR A 31 16.85 2.49 -18.57
CA THR A 31 17.65 1.67 -19.49
C THR A 31 16.98 0.33 -19.77
N VAL A 32 17.28 -0.27 -20.93
CA VAL A 32 16.75 -1.59 -21.32
C VAL A 32 17.12 -2.67 -20.31
N ALA A 33 18.33 -2.62 -19.76
CA ALA A 33 18.78 -3.59 -18.77
C ALA A 33 18.00 -3.51 -17.46
N GLN A 34 17.68 -2.31 -16.98
CA GLN A 34 16.83 -2.09 -15.81
C GLN A 34 15.41 -2.60 -16.05
N PHE A 35 14.87 -2.33 -17.24
CA PHE A 35 13.53 -2.81 -17.63
C PHE A 35 13.45 -4.34 -17.72
N ALA A 36 14.54 -4.98 -18.19
CA ALA A 36 14.62 -6.44 -18.24
C ALA A 36 14.64 -7.06 -16.84
N LYS A 37 15.35 -6.45 -15.89
CA LYS A 37 15.35 -6.87 -14.47
C LYS A 37 13.95 -6.76 -13.87
N LEU A 38 13.28 -5.62 -14.03
CA LEU A 38 11.92 -5.42 -13.55
C LEU A 38 10.97 -6.48 -14.10
N ARG A 39 11.04 -6.79 -15.40
CA ARG A 39 10.22 -7.85 -15.99
C ARG A 39 10.51 -9.23 -15.40
N ALA A 40 11.77 -9.52 -15.08
CA ALA A 40 12.15 -10.79 -14.45
C ALA A 40 11.58 -10.90 -13.03
N ASP A 41 11.62 -9.83 -12.25
CA ASP A 41 11.11 -9.81 -10.89
C ASP A 41 9.57 -9.85 -10.85
N LEU A 42 8.91 -9.13 -11.75
CA LEU A 42 7.46 -9.17 -11.88
C LEU A 42 6.93 -10.55 -12.30
N ARG A 43 7.69 -11.29 -13.14
CA ARG A 43 7.33 -12.67 -13.51
C ARG A 43 7.33 -13.62 -12.31
N LYS A 44 8.20 -13.40 -11.32
CA LYS A 44 8.22 -14.19 -10.07
C LYS A 44 6.95 -13.98 -9.24
N CYS A 45 6.29 -12.83 -9.43
CA CYS A 45 5.05 -12.44 -8.74
C CYS A 45 3.80 -12.65 -9.61
N ASP A 46 3.87 -13.48 -10.67
CA ASP A 46 2.77 -13.72 -11.62
C ASP A 46 2.20 -12.44 -12.24
N SER A 47 3.05 -11.45 -12.44
CA SER A 47 2.68 -10.15 -12.99
C SER A 47 3.36 -9.90 -14.31
N ARG A 48 2.71 -9.13 -15.17
CA ARG A 48 3.21 -8.77 -16.48
C ARG A 48 3.27 -7.25 -16.64
N LEU A 49 4.36 -6.78 -17.23
CA LEU A 49 4.55 -5.38 -17.56
C LEU A 49 4.25 -5.16 -19.04
N LEU A 50 3.34 -4.24 -19.31
CA LEU A 50 2.92 -3.82 -20.64
C LEU A 50 3.21 -2.34 -20.83
N VAL A 51 3.78 -1.98 -21.96
CA VAL A 51 3.91 -0.58 -22.37
C VAL A 51 2.87 -0.34 -23.46
N VAL A 52 1.89 0.49 -23.16
CA VAL A 52 0.74 0.73 -24.00
C VAL A 52 0.59 2.22 -24.28
N LYS A 53 0.12 2.55 -25.47
CA LYS A 53 -0.17 3.96 -25.83
C LYS A 53 -1.31 4.49 -24.94
N ASN A 54 -1.15 5.72 -24.40
CA ASN A 54 -2.11 6.34 -23.47
C ASN A 54 -3.53 6.40 -24.02
N THR A 55 -3.70 6.59 -25.33
CA THR A 55 -5.03 6.60 -25.96
C THR A 55 -5.76 5.26 -25.88
N TYR A 56 -5.04 4.14 -25.80
CA TYR A 56 -5.64 2.82 -25.58
C TYR A 56 -6.01 2.65 -24.11
N LEU A 57 -5.14 3.08 -23.19
CA LEU A 57 -5.43 3.07 -21.75
C LEU A 57 -6.66 3.89 -21.40
N ALA A 58 -6.84 5.07 -22.01
CA ALA A 58 -8.04 5.87 -21.84
C ALA A 58 -9.33 5.17 -22.30
N LYS A 59 -9.26 4.30 -23.34
CA LYS A 59 -10.41 3.49 -23.76
C LYS A 59 -10.68 2.35 -22.80
N VAL A 60 -9.64 1.67 -22.33
CA VAL A 60 -9.73 0.63 -21.31
C VAL A 60 -10.34 1.18 -20.02
N ALA A 61 -9.92 2.39 -19.62
CA ALA A 61 -10.46 3.08 -18.44
C ALA A 61 -11.97 3.32 -18.56
N LYS A 62 -12.45 3.74 -19.73
CA LYS A 62 -13.88 3.93 -20.00
C LYS A 62 -14.67 2.63 -19.94
N GLU A 63 -14.09 1.52 -20.42
CA GLU A 63 -14.75 0.21 -20.39
C GLU A 63 -14.76 -0.45 -19.01
N LYS A 64 -13.75 -0.18 -18.19
CA LYS A 64 -13.73 -0.59 -16.77
C LYS A 64 -14.55 0.33 -15.86
N GLY A 65 -14.96 1.50 -16.35
CA GLY A 65 -15.70 2.48 -15.55
C GLY A 65 -14.83 3.22 -14.54
N TRP A 66 -13.53 3.39 -14.85
CA TRP A 66 -12.65 4.19 -14.01
C TRP A 66 -13.02 5.67 -14.09
N ASP A 67 -12.89 6.38 -12.98
CA ASP A 67 -13.15 7.82 -12.91
C ASP A 67 -12.28 8.62 -13.90
N GLU A 68 -12.78 9.76 -14.33
CA GLU A 68 -12.03 10.65 -15.23
C GLU A 68 -10.71 11.15 -14.63
N SER A 69 -10.57 11.12 -13.31
CA SER A 69 -9.34 11.45 -12.58
C SER A 69 -8.14 10.58 -13.02
N VAL A 70 -8.39 9.35 -13.47
CA VAL A 70 -7.33 8.44 -13.97
C VAL A 70 -6.77 8.89 -15.31
N ASN A 71 -7.57 9.61 -16.11
CA ASN A 71 -7.09 10.13 -17.39
C ASN A 71 -5.92 11.12 -17.21
N ALA A 72 -5.89 11.85 -16.09
CA ALA A 72 -4.77 12.73 -15.74
C ALA A 72 -3.48 11.94 -15.45
N MET A 73 -3.59 10.72 -14.91
CA MET A 73 -2.46 9.84 -14.63
C MET A 73 -1.83 9.26 -15.91
N PHE A 74 -2.58 9.21 -17.01
CA PHE A 74 -2.07 8.72 -18.31
C PHE A 74 -1.25 9.76 -19.07
N ALA A 75 -1.01 10.95 -18.54
CA ALA A 75 -0.15 11.95 -19.17
C ALA A 75 1.32 11.49 -19.20
N GLY A 76 1.99 11.61 -20.33
CA GLY A 76 3.42 11.26 -20.48
C GLY A 76 3.67 9.77 -20.73
N GLN A 77 4.86 9.31 -20.38
CA GLN A 77 5.27 7.91 -20.59
C GLN A 77 4.57 7.01 -19.55
N THR A 78 3.93 5.95 -20.02
CA THR A 78 3.12 5.10 -19.15
C THR A 78 3.37 3.63 -19.45
N ALA A 79 3.70 2.87 -18.43
CA ALA A 79 3.73 1.42 -18.43
C ALA A 79 2.72 0.91 -17.40
N VAL A 80 2.09 -0.20 -17.72
CA VAL A 80 1.05 -0.82 -16.89
C VAL A 80 1.54 -2.19 -16.44
N VAL A 81 1.43 -2.46 -15.15
CA VAL A 81 1.71 -3.77 -14.56
C VAL A 81 0.39 -4.38 -14.14
N THR A 82 0.08 -5.53 -14.70
CA THR A 82 -1.15 -6.30 -14.42
C THR A 82 -0.79 -7.69 -13.89
N GLY A 83 -1.59 -8.23 -12.98
CA GLY A 83 -1.38 -9.57 -12.45
C GLY A 83 -2.53 -10.06 -11.59
N LYS A 84 -2.44 -11.35 -11.20
CA LYS A 84 -3.40 -12.03 -10.31
C LYS A 84 -2.76 -12.43 -8.97
N GLY A 85 -1.48 -12.13 -8.79
CA GLY A 85 -0.71 -12.47 -7.60
C GLY A 85 -0.92 -11.53 -6.42
N GLU A 86 0.02 -11.55 -5.49
CA GLU A 86 -0.02 -10.64 -4.34
C GLU A 86 0.36 -9.20 -4.72
N PRO A 87 -0.53 -8.22 -4.56
CA PRO A 87 -0.25 -6.83 -4.92
C PRO A 87 0.88 -6.22 -4.08
N THR A 88 1.07 -6.69 -2.84
CA THR A 88 2.14 -6.22 -1.94
C THR A 88 3.54 -6.59 -2.43
N ALA A 89 3.71 -7.81 -2.97
CA ALA A 89 4.98 -8.25 -3.54
C ALA A 89 5.33 -7.44 -4.80
N VAL A 90 4.32 -7.17 -5.64
CA VAL A 90 4.47 -6.36 -6.85
C VAL A 90 4.79 -4.90 -6.50
N ALA A 91 4.09 -4.32 -5.52
CA ALA A 91 4.38 -2.97 -5.05
C ALA A 91 5.82 -2.85 -4.53
N LYS A 92 6.33 -3.84 -3.80
CA LYS A 92 7.74 -3.88 -3.35
C LYS A 92 8.71 -3.90 -4.53
N ALA A 93 8.51 -4.79 -5.50
CA ALA A 93 9.36 -4.88 -6.70
C ALA A 93 9.36 -3.56 -7.50
N ILE A 94 8.21 -2.90 -7.62
CA ILE A 94 8.10 -1.60 -8.27
C ILE A 94 8.86 -0.52 -7.50
N MET A 95 8.74 -0.48 -6.16
CA MET A 95 9.43 0.53 -5.34
C MET A 95 10.94 0.30 -5.30
N GLU A 96 11.41 -0.94 -5.28
CA GLU A 96 12.82 -1.27 -5.44
C GLU A 96 13.37 -0.81 -6.79
N PHE A 97 12.58 -1.01 -7.85
CA PHE A 97 12.92 -0.53 -9.19
C PHE A 97 12.98 1.00 -9.25
N VAL A 98 12.03 1.72 -8.64
CA VAL A 98 12.04 3.19 -8.58
C VAL A 98 13.31 3.68 -7.89
N LYS A 99 13.72 3.05 -6.78
CA LYS A 99 14.97 3.36 -6.08
C LYS A 99 16.21 3.06 -6.93
N ALA A 100 16.21 1.92 -7.65
CA ALA A 100 17.31 1.50 -8.51
C ALA A 100 17.44 2.33 -9.80
N SER A 101 16.40 3.08 -10.16
CA SER A 101 16.37 3.94 -11.37
C SER A 101 16.73 5.40 -11.09
N ASP A 102 17.28 5.71 -9.90
CA ASP A 102 17.68 7.08 -9.49
C ASP A 102 16.55 8.12 -9.67
N GLY A 103 15.31 7.73 -9.37
CA GLY A 103 14.14 8.60 -9.47
C GLY A 103 13.64 8.88 -10.90
N LYS A 104 14.23 8.23 -11.93
CA LYS A 104 13.76 8.36 -13.32
C LYS A 104 12.41 7.67 -13.54
N ALA A 105 12.18 6.56 -12.85
CA ALA A 105 10.87 5.93 -12.80
C ALA A 105 10.06 6.49 -11.64
N SER A 106 8.75 6.64 -11.81
CA SER A 106 7.84 7.05 -10.74
C SER A 106 6.53 6.27 -10.84
N VAL A 107 5.92 6.00 -9.69
CA VAL A 107 4.57 5.44 -9.64
C VAL A 107 3.59 6.58 -9.79
N LYS A 108 2.60 6.45 -10.66
CA LYS A 108 1.54 7.42 -10.85
C LYS A 108 0.31 7.09 -10.01
N GLY A 109 0.00 5.82 -9.91
CA GLY A 109 -1.13 5.30 -9.17
C GLY A 109 -1.34 3.82 -9.45
N ALA A 110 -2.37 3.28 -8.85
CA ALA A 110 -2.80 1.90 -9.08
C ALA A 110 -4.32 1.79 -9.04
N ASP A 111 -4.85 0.80 -9.73
CA ASP A 111 -6.21 0.30 -9.56
C ASP A 111 -6.14 -1.02 -8.80
N TYR A 112 -6.86 -1.12 -7.71
CA TYR A 112 -6.99 -2.32 -6.90
C TYR A 112 -8.47 -2.55 -6.58
N ASP A 113 -9.03 -3.67 -7.04
CA ASP A 113 -10.46 -3.99 -6.89
C ASP A 113 -11.42 -2.86 -7.33
N GLY A 114 -11.08 -2.16 -8.41
CA GLY A 114 -11.88 -1.03 -8.91
C GLY A 114 -11.74 0.26 -8.11
N LYS A 115 -10.84 0.30 -7.13
CA LYS A 115 -10.51 1.52 -6.38
C LYS A 115 -9.20 2.10 -6.84
N ILE A 116 -9.24 3.38 -7.17
CA ILE A 116 -8.06 4.12 -7.59
C ILE A 116 -7.26 4.50 -6.35
N VAL A 117 -5.98 4.17 -6.39
CA VAL A 117 -5.02 4.35 -5.30
C VAL A 117 -3.91 5.27 -5.77
N ASP A 118 -3.63 6.31 -5.01
CA ASP A 118 -2.54 7.25 -5.29
C ASP A 118 -1.14 6.66 -5.01
N ALA A 119 -0.11 7.32 -5.54
CA ALA A 119 1.29 6.91 -5.36
C ALA A 119 1.67 6.76 -3.87
N ALA A 120 1.19 7.64 -2.98
CA ALA A 120 1.46 7.56 -1.55
C ALA A 120 0.91 6.27 -0.91
N MET A 121 -0.24 5.80 -1.38
CA MET A 121 -0.84 4.56 -0.89
C MET A 121 -0.14 3.32 -1.45
N VAL A 122 0.41 3.40 -2.66
CA VAL A 122 1.29 2.35 -3.21
C VAL A 122 2.57 2.22 -2.39
N ASP A 123 3.13 3.33 -1.92
CA ASP A 123 4.28 3.32 -0.99
C ASP A 123 3.92 2.65 0.34
N ALA A 124 2.73 2.92 0.87
CA ALA A 124 2.23 2.26 2.07
C ALA A 124 2.04 0.75 1.83
N LEU A 125 1.46 0.34 0.70
CA LEU A 125 1.31 -1.07 0.30
C LEU A 125 2.67 -1.78 0.19
N SER A 126 3.70 -1.11 -0.30
CA SER A 126 5.05 -1.69 -0.39
C SER A 126 5.66 -2.04 0.96
N LYS A 127 5.26 -1.34 2.03
CA LYS A 127 5.71 -1.58 3.40
C LYS A 127 4.96 -2.74 4.09
N VAL A 128 3.80 -3.10 3.55
CA VAL A 128 2.98 -4.19 4.10
C VAL A 128 3.62 -5.54 3.76
N PRO A 129 3.81 -6.43 4.73
CA PRO A 129 4.29 -7.79 4.48
C PRO A 129 3.25 -8.63 3.73
N GLY A 130 3.68 -9.73 3.10
CA GLY A 130 2.80 -10.65 2.39
C GLY A 130 1.73 -11.29 3.30
N LYS A 131 0.70 -11.89 2.69
CA LYS A 131 -0.47 -12.45 3.41
C LYS A 131 -0.09 -13.43 4.51
N ASP A 132 0.88 -14.31 4.27
CA ASP A 132 1.29 -15.32 5.26
C ASP A 132 2.06 -14.69 6.43
N GLN A 133 2.86 -13.67 6.16
CA GLN A 133 3.54 -12.91 7.20
C GLN A 133 2.54 -12.11 8.06
N LEU A 134 1.50 -11.53 7.44
CA LEU A 134 0.41 -10.85 8.17
C LEU A 134 -0.33 -11.82 9.08
N ARG A 135 -0.65 -13.02 8.60
CA ARG A 135 -1.28 -14.08 9.40
C ARG A 135 -0.39 -14.52 10.56
N ALA A 136 0.92 -14.70 10.30
CA ALA A 136 1.89 -15.04 11.34
C ALA A 136 2.01 -13.94 12.39
N THR A 137 2.06 -12.67 11.97
CA THR A 137 2.09 -11.51 12.88
C THR A 137 0.83 -11.44 13.74
N LEU A 138 -0.34 -11.69 13.15
CA LEU A 138 -1.60 -11.71 13.88
C LEU A 138 -1.63 -12.83 14.93
N LEU A 139 -1.17 -14.04 14.58
CA LEU A 139 -1.04 -15.15 15.53
C LEU A 139 -0.03 -14.83 16.64
N MET A 140 1.06 -14.15 16.29
CA MET A 140 2.08 -13.70 17.25
C MET A 140 1.50 -12.69 18.24
N LEU A 141 0.72 -11.72 17.76
CA LEU A 141 0.03 -10.73 18.61
C LEU A 141 -0.98 -11.39 19.56
N LEU A 142 -1.70 -12.41 19.10
CA LEU A 142 -2.63 -13.18 19.96
C LEU A 142 -1.90 -13.98 21.06
N LYS A 143 -0.68 -14.46 20.79
CA LYS A 143 0.15 -15.18 21.77
C LYS A 143 0.96 -14.23 22.66
N GLU A 144 1.10 -12.97 22.31
CA GLU A 144 1.96 -12.00 23.02
C GLU A 144 1.59 -11.85 24.50
N PRO A 145 0.32 -11.77 24.93
CA PRO A 145 -0.02 -11.67 26.35
C PRO A 145 0.51 -12.85 27.16
N ALA A 146 0.39 -14.07 26.63
CA ALA A 146 0.89 -15.27 27.32
C ALA A 146 2.42 -15.31 27.37
N THR A 147 3.08 -14.95 26.28
CA THR A 147 4.55 -14.88 26.23
C THR A 147 5.12 -13.78 27.11
N ARG A 148 4.45 -12.63 27.24
CA ARG A 148 4.84 -11.56 28.18
C ARG A 148 4.74 -12.02 29.62
N LEU A 149 3.63 -12.71 29.97
CA LEU A 149 3.45 -13.31 31.31
C LEU A 149 4.55 -14.34 31.61
N ALA A 150 4.83 -15.26 30.69
CA ALA A 150 5.88 -16.27 30.85
C ALA A 150 7.26 -15.61 31.01
N ARG A 151 7.54 -14.53 30.24
CA ARG A 151 8.80 -13.79 30.37
C ARG A 151 8.93 -13.13 31.75
N VAL A 152 7.88 -12.45 32.23
CA VAL A 152 7.88 -11.81 33.55
C VAL A 152 8.06 -12.87 34.66
N LEU A 153 7.40 -14.02 34.55
CA LEU A 153 7.58 -15.13 35.50
C LEU A 153 9.01 -15.69 35.46
N SER A 154 9.59 -15.86 34.26
CA SER A 154 10.96 -16.31 34.12
C SER A 154 11.98 -15.31 34.66
N GLU A 155 11.74 -14.01 34.47
CA GLU A 155 12.57 -12.93 35.04
C GLU A 155 12.44 -12.86 36.57
N LYS A 156 11.22 -13.05 37.10
CA LYS A 156 11.03 -13.16 38.56
C LYS A 156 11.67 -14.41 39.15
N ALA A 157 11.58 -15.54 38.47
CA ALA A 157 12.25 -16.77 38.89
C ALA A 157 13.79 -16.61 38.92
N LYS A 158 14.37 -15.94 37.91
CA LYS A 158 15.78 -15.60 37.86
C LYS A 158 16.23 -14.58 38.94
N LYS A 159 15.33 -13.66 39.31
CA LYS A 159 15.55 -12.66 40.38
C LYS A 159 15.15 -13.19 41.76
N GLY A 160 14.26 -14.19 41.82
CA GLY A 160 13.74 -14.76 43.06
C GLY A 160 14.71 -15.71 43.76
N ASP A 161 15.82 -16.09 43.11
CA ASP A 161 16.94 -16.81 43.75
C ASP A 161 17.90 -15.87 44.48
N ALA A 162 17.60 -14.56 44.53
CA ALA A 162 18.45 -13.51 45.09
C ALA A 162 17.73 -12.46 45.95
N ALA A 163 16.58 -12.75 46.64
CA ALA A 163 16.13 -11.98 47.83
C ALA A 163 14.71 -12.38 48.28
N PRO A 164 14.46 -12.41 49.64
CA PRO A 164 13.16 -12.76 50.19
C PRO A 164 12.21 -11.58 50.25
N ALA A 165 10.96 -11.92 50.05
CA ALA A 165 9.75 -11.25 50.52
C ALA A 165 9.81 -9.74 50.91
N ALA A 166 9.10 -8.91 50.20
CA ALA A 166 8.22 -7.89 50.78
C ALA A 166 7.32 -7.21 49.70
N ALA A 167 6.10 -7.01 50.15
CA ALA A 167 5.10 -6.03 49.68
C ALA A 167 4.35 -6.31 48.38
N ALA A 168 3.12 -6.76 48.55
CA ALA A 168 2.03 -6.55 47.63
C ALA A 168 1.81 -5.06 47.36
N PRO A 169 1.67 -4.59 46.16
CA PRO A 169 1.03 -3.32 45.92
C PRO A 169 -0.47 -3.50 45.71
N ALA A 170 -1.17 -2.69 46.52
CA ALA A 170 -2.60 -2.52 46.48
C ALA A 170 -3.14 -2.18 45.08
N ALA A 171 -4.32 -2.66 44.84
CA ALA A 171 -5.13 -2.28 43.70
C ALA A 171 -5.42 -0.76 43.78
N GLU A 172 -4.92 -0.05 42.82
CA GLU A 172 -5.37 1.32 42.54
C GLU A 172 -6.12 1.29 41.21
N ALA A 173 -7.44 1.42 41.35
CA ALA A 173 -8.35 1.62 40.24
C ALA A 173 -8.13 3.02 39.65
N PRO A 174 -8.01 3.19 38.34
CA PRO A 174 -8.04 4.53 37.77
C PRO A 174 -9.47 5.07 37.79
N ALA A 175 -9.65 6.12 38.54
CA ALA A 175 -10.85 6.93 38.54
C ALA A 175 -11.07 7.57 37.16
N ALA A 176 -12.31 7.54 36.69
CA ALA A 176 -12.75 8.24 35.52
C ALA A 176 -12.55 9.76 35.64
N PRO A 177 -12.08 10.47 34.65
CA PRO A 177 -12.13 11.92 34.66
C PRO A 177 -13.55 12.39 34.30
N ALA A 178 -14.08 13.22 35.21
CA ALA A 178 -15.33 13.93 35.06
C ALA A 178 -15.28 14.89 33.85
N ALA A 179 -16.39 14.99 33.17
CA ALA A 179 -16.67 15.98 32.18
C ALA A 179 -16.58 17.38 32.76
N ASP A 180 -15.75 18.20 32.17
CA ASP A 180 -15.79 19.66 32.38
C ASP A 180 -16.07 20.32 31.03
N ALA A 181 -17.24 20.91 30.91
CA ALA A 181 -17.69 21.69 29.78
C ALA A 181 -17.23 23.14 29.96
N PRO A 182 -16.49 23.73 29.04
CA PRO A 182 -16.32 25.16 29.07
C PRO A 182 -17.45 25.89 28.35
N ALA A 183 -18.05 26.81 29.13
CA ALA A 183 -19.02 27.80 28.72
C ALA A 183 -18.49 28.69 27.57
N ALA A 184 -19.41 29.04 26.69
CA ALA A 184 -19.23 30.05 25.66
C ALA A 184 -19.01 31.46 26.30
N PRO A 185 -18.17 32.29 25.73
CA PRO A 185 -18.31 33.74 25.90
C PRO A 185 -18.98 34.37 24.68
N ALA A 186 -19.93 35.22 25.04
CA ALA A 186 -20.74 36.05 24.16
C ALA A 186 -19.92 37.12 23.41
N ALA A 187 -20.54 37.54 22.35
CA ALA A 187 -20.38 38.70 21.51
C ALA A 187 -19.66 39.91 22.10
N GLU A 188 -18.78 40.49 21.31
CA GLU A 188 -18.67 41.96 21.21
C GLU A 188 -18.10 42.35 19.85
N ALA A 189 -18.94 42.98 19.04
CA ALA A 189 -18.47 43.90 18.03
C ALA A 189 -18.27 45.27 18.67
N PRO A 190 -17.29 46.06 18.22
CA PRO A 190 -17.73 47.33 17.59
C PRO A 190 -16.92 47.77 16.38
N ALA A 191 -17.65 48.46 15.56
CA ALA A 191 -17.42 49.41 14.53
C ALA A 191 -16.24 50.39 14.65
N GLN A 192 -15.88 50.92 13.45
CA GLN A 192 -15.30 52.24 13.13
C GLN A 192 -13.77 52.39 13.24
N ALA A 193 -13.09 52.61 12.19
CA ALA A 193 -12.91 53.82 11.37
C ALA A 193 -12.17 53.48 10.08
#